data_dec41d11adbb9b1e6ecd374237da44cc
#
_entry.id   dec41d11adbb9b1e6ecd374237da44cc
#
_cell.length_a   1.000
_cell.length_b   1.000
_cell.length_c   1.000
_cell.angle_alpha   90.00
_cell.angle_beta   90.00
_cell.angle_gamma   90.00
#
_symmetry.space_group_name_H-M   'P 1'
#
loop_
_entity.id
_entity.type
_entity.pdbx_description
1 polymer ?
#
loop_
_entity_poly.entity_id
_entity_poly.type
_entity_poly.pdbx_seq_one_letter_code
_entity_poly.pdbx_strand_id
1 'polypeptide(L)'
;MKRQRSKPKCNMAGNAPPGLPPKLSSTVELRFSCKNLPDKDITSKSDPVAVLMVFDTLQKVWVEVDRTEQIKNNLNPTFTKGITIEYCFEEVQKLRIGVVDIDNKSKSLNDDDFLGAIECTLGVIVASKKLEKPLMLNSGKPAGKSMITITAEEMAENNDALILSFRAHNLDKKDMMGKSDPFLEFYKAGVGADDWHKVHVTEVIKNTLNPTWKPFKISLRTLCSADYDKKIKVMCFDHDEGSANDLIGEFFATARQLVESGNRQVEWECINPKKKLKKKNYTNSGTVYLSKCEVKRQYTFLDYIFGGCQINFTVGIDFTGSNGDPTEASSLHHINPAAPNEYTKAIVAVGGVIQDYDSDKMFPALGFGAKIPPNQQVSHEFAINFDASNPYCAGVGGIVASYQSCLRQITLWGPTNVAPIITHVAKFAKAANQDKKASQYFILLLLTDGVITDMYETRDAIVHASNLPMSIIIVGVGNADFSDMRMLDGDDGVLRSPSGEPACRDIVQFVPYRDFKQASPAKLTKCVLAEVPKQVTQYFEMKDLHPPQITR
;
A
#
# COMPACT_ATOMS: atom_id res chain seq x y z
N MET A 1 -36.45 -34.23 6.23
CA MET A 1 -36.21 -32.76 6.18
C MET A 1 -34.73 -32.50 6.24
N LYS A 2 -34.09 -32.29 5.09
CA LYS A 2 -32.63 -31.99 4.98
C LYS A 2 -32.44 -30.49 5.14
N ARG A 3 -31.83 -30.04 6.24
CA ARG A 3 -31.35 -28.65 6.40
C ARG A 3 -30.03 -28.50 5.63
N GLN A 4 -30.06 -27.79 4.52
CA GLN A 4 -28.87 -27.25 3.88
C GLN A 4 -28.28 -26.19 4.81
N ARG A 5 -27.06 -26.42 5.30
CA ARG A 5 -26.26 -25.39 5.95
C ARG A 5 -25.57 -24.58 4.85
N SER A 6 -26.01 -23.35 4.69
CA SER A 6 -25.35 -22.34 3.88
C SER A 6 -23.98 -22.00 4.48
N LYS A 7 -22.94 -21.98 3.63
CA LYS A 7 -21.62 -21.45 3.97
C LYS A 7 -21.77 -20.00 4.48
N PRO A 8 -21.07 -19.57 5.53
CA PRO A 8 -21.07 -18.19 5.92
C PRO A 8 -20.34 -17.39 4.85
N LYS A 9 -21.07 -16.59 4.09
CA LYS A 9 -20.49 -15.48 3.30
C LYS A 9 -20.03 -14.45 4.32
N CYS A 10 -18.74 -14.20 4.37
CA CYS A 10 -18.17 -13.06 5.09
C CYS A 10 -18.59 -11.79 4.34
N ASN A 11 -19.80 -11.32 4.58
CA ASN A 11 -20.27 -9.99 4.18
C ASN A 11 -19.85 -9.01 5.28
N MET A 12 -18.65 -8.48 5.21
CA MET A 12 -18.29 -7.24 5.88
C MET A 12 -18.33 -6.07 4.88
N ALA A 13 -19.49 -5.79 4.33
CA ALA A 13 -19.78 -4.45 3.82
C ALA A 13 -20.30 -3.62 5.00
N GLY A 14 -19.43 -3.31 5.94
CA GLY A 14 -19.65 -2.23 6.90
C GLY A 14 -19.40 -0.92 6.19
N ASN A 15 -20.38 -0.01 6.16
CA ASN A 15 -20.19 1.37 5.74
C ASN A 15 -19.00 1.95 6.52
N ALA A 16 -17.89 2.22 5.82
CA ALA A 16 -16.74 2.89 6.39
C ALA A 16 -17.18 4.29 6.88
N PRO A 17 -16.73 4.75 8.05
CA PRO A 17 -16.96 6.11 8.45
C PRO A 17 -16.31 7.06 7.42
N PRO A 18 -16.89 8.24 7.16
CA PRO A 18 -16.35 9.20 6.21
C PRO A 18 -14.92 9.59 6.63
N GLY A 19 -13.94 9.41 5.73
CA GLY A 19 -12.54 9.78 5.92
C GLY A 19 -11.50 8.63 5.90
N LEU A 20 -11.90 7.36 5.80
CA LEU A 20 -10.94 6.27 5.59
C LEU A 20 -10.70 6.06 4.10
N PRO A 21 -9.43 6.03 3.64
CA PRO A 21 -9.11 5.68 2.27
C PRO A 21 -9.64 4.29 1.92
N PRO A 22 -9.96 4.01 0.65
CA PRO A 22 -10.43 2.69 0.23
C PRO A 22 -9.39 1.63 0.60
N LYS A 23 -9.85 0.50 1.15
CA LYS A 23 -9.01 -0.64 1.52
C LYS A 23 -8.23 -1.11 0.29
N LEU A 24 -6.93 -0.88 0.28
CA LEU A 24 -6.00 -1.41 -0.72
C LEU A 24 -5.62 -2.83 -0.30
N SER A 25 -6.46 -3.81 -0.65
CA SER A 25 -6.14 -5.21 -0.44
C SER A 25 -5.78 -5.88 -1.75
N SER A 26 -4.76 -6.73 -1.71
CA SER A 26 -4.38 -7.63 -2.80
C SER A 26 -4.80 -9.06 -2.45
N THR A 27 -5.06 -9.89 -3.47
CA THR A 27 -5.25 -11.32 -3.26
C THR A 27 -3.93 -12.03 -3.53
N VAL A 28 -3.49 -12.83 -2.56
CA VAL A 28 -2.25 -13.61 -2.64
C VAL A 28 -2.59 -15.09 -2.64
N GLU A 29 -1.97 -15.86 -3.54
CA GLU A 29 -2.00 -17.32 -3.53
C GLU A 29 -0.77 -17.85 -2.79
N LEU A 30 -1.00 -18.69 -1.79
CA LEU A 30 0.04 -19.39 -1.04
C LEU A 30 0.17 -20.81 -1.54
N ARG A 31 1.39 -21.26 -1.84
CA ARG A 31 1.72 -22.64 -2.24
C ARG A 31 2.64 -23.28 -1.22
N PHE A 32 2.44 -24.57 -0.99
CA PHE A 32 3.10 -25.32 0.08
C PHE A 32 3.85 -26.53 -0.46
N SER A 33 4.98 -26.85 0.16
CA SER A 33 5.65 -28.14 0.04
C SER A 33 6.33 -28.50 1.36
N CYS A 34 6.47 -29.78 1.65
CA CYS A 34 7.14 -30.26 2.86
C CYS A 34 8.28 -31.22 2.51
N LYS A 35 9.21 -31.36 3.44
CA LYS A 35 10.31 -32.35 3.38
C LYS A 35 10.47 -33.04 4.71
N ASN A 36 10.80 -34.35 4.65
CA ASN A 36 11.10 -35.18 5.81
C ASN A 36 9.99 -35.19 6.86
N LEU A 37 8.71 -35.26 6.42
CA LEU A 37 7.59 -35.39 7.35
C LEU A 37 7.74 -36.65 8.22
N PRO A 38 7.24 -36.63 9.49
CA PRO A 38 7.21 -37.84 10.30
C PRO A 38 6.31 -38.88 9.62
N ASP A 39 6.70 -40.13 9.72
CA ASP A 39 5.89 -41.29 9.33
C ASP A 39 5.09 -41.76 10.53
N LYS A 40 3.78 -41.69 10.43
CA LYS A 40 2.86 -42.09 11.51
C LYS A 40 2.17 -43.40 11.24
N ASP A 41 2.10 -43.79 9.98
CA ASP A 41 1.50 -45.03 9.56
C ASP A 41 2.41 -46.25 9.85
N ILE A 42 1.79 -47.36 10.21
CA ILE A 42 2.53 -48.62 10.49
C ILE A 42 2.85 -49.39 9.21
N THR A 43 1.97 -49.32 8.23
CA THR A 43 2.04 -50.16 7.01
C THR A 43 2.26 -49.36 5.73
N SER A 44 2.14 -48.06 5.78
CA SER A 44 2.28 -47.11 4.66
C SER A 44 3.04 -45.88 5.11
N LYS A 45 3.31 -44.94 4.22
CA LYS A 45 3.76 -43.58 4.59
C LYS A 45 2.55 -42.70 4.80
N SER A 46 2.72 -41.68 5.63
CA SER A 46 1.69 -40.68 5.92
C SER A 46 1.10 -40.05 4.65
N ASP A 47 -0.17 -39.70 4.70
CA ASP A 47 -1.02 -39.08 3.67
C ASP A 47 -1.25 -37.58 3.95
N PRO A 48 -0.23 -36.71 3.82
CA PRO A 48 -0.27 -35.34 4.32
C PRO A 48 -1.24 -34.41 3.60
N VAL A 49 -1.84 -33.50 4.40
CA VAL A 49 -2.59 -32.32 3.98
C VAL A 49 -2.05 -31.10 4.72
N ALA A 50 -1.85 -29.98 4.03
CA ALA A 50 -1.54 -28.71 4.66
C ALA A 50 -2.83 -27.89 4.88
N VAL A 51 -3.00 -27.34 6.07
CA VAL A 51 -4.19 -26.58 6.51
C VAL A 51 -3.76 -25.17 6.88
N LEU A 52 -4.34 -24.16 6.21
CA LEU A 52 -4.11 -22.75 6.51
C LEU A 52 -5.16 -22.25 7.49
N MET A 53 -4.71 -21.65 8.59
CA MET A 53 -5.57 -21.00 9.59
C MET A 53 -5.15 -19.56 9.80
N VAL A 54 -6.12 -18.68 10.04
CA VAL A 54 -5.92 -17.28 10.43
C VAL A 54 -6.35 -17.09 11.87
N PHE A 55 -5.62 -16.28 12.62
CA PHE A 55 -5.98 -15.94 13.99
C PHE A 55 -7.07 -14.86 14.02
N ASP A 56 -8.26 -15.24 14.50
CA ASP A 56 -9.33 -14.27 14.77
C ASP A 56 -9.01 -13.53 16.08
N THR A 57 -8.66 -12.24 15.97
CA THR A 57 -8.29 -11.40 17.13
C THR A 57 -9.47 -11.06 18.03
N LEU A 58 -10.71 -11.11 17.53
CA LEU A 58 -11.93 -10.85 18.30
C LEU A 58 -12.32 -12.06 19.13
N GLN A 59 -12.33 -13.25 18.52
CA GLN A 59 -12.69 -14.50 19.17
C GLN A 59 -11.51 -15.18 19.86
N LYS A 60 -10.27 -14.71 19.59
CA LYS A 60 -9.01 -15.30 20.10
C LYS A 60 -8.85 -16.78 19.76
N VAL A 61 -9.26 -17.18 18.57
CA VAL A 61 -9.19 -18.55 18.06
C VAL A 61 -8.56 -18.61 16.67
N TRP A 62 -8.03 -19.78 16.32
CA TRP A 62 -7.59 -20.08 14.97
C TRP A 62 -8.78 -20.55 14.13
N VAL A 63 -8.98 -19.90 12.98
CA VAL A 63 -10.06 -20.22 12.04
C VAL A 63 -9.45 -20.76 10.76
N GLU A 64 -9.89 -21.95 10.32
CA GLU A 64 -9.46 -22.52 9.05
C GLU A 64 -9.95 -21.67 7.88
N VAL A 65 -9.02 -21.32 7.00
CA VAL A 65 -9.31 -20.62 5.73
C VAL A 65 -9.61 -21.64 4.65
N ASP A 66 -8.66 -22.57 4.41
CA ASP A 66 -8.76 -23.66 3.43
C ASP A 66 -7.66 -24.68 3.68
N ARG A 67 -7.68 -25.78 2.94
CA ARG A 67 -6.67 -26.84 2.97
C ARG A 67 -6.30 -27.31 1.57
N THR A 68 -5.09 -27.88 1.46
CA THR A 68 -4.60 -28.50 0.21
C THR A 68 -5.33 -29.81 -0.08
N GLU A 69 -5.01 -30.43 -1.20
CA GLU A 69 -5.32 -31.83 -1.48
C GLU A 69 -4.49 -32.78 -0.59
N GLN A 70 -4.98 -33.99 -0.38
CA GLN A 70 -4.26 -35.09 0.25
C GLN A 70 -3.29 -35.72 -0.76
N ILE A 71 -2.02 -35.86 -0.37
CA ILE A 71 -1.01 -36.56 -1.18
C ILE A 71 -0.67 -37.88 -0.50
N LYS A 72 -1.05 -38.99 -1.12
CA LYS A 72 -0.90 -40.31 -0.53
C LYS A 72 0.54 -40.81 -0.48
N ASN A 73 0.88 -41.48 0.63
CA ASN A 73 2.15 -42.19 0.84
C ASN A 73 3.39 -41.33 0.58
N ASN A 74 3.41 -40.06 1.02
CA ASN A 74 4.49 -39.14 0.65
C ASN A 74 4.95 -38.27 1.84
N LEU A 75 6.17 -38.49 2.29
CA LEU A 75 6.81 -37.68 3.35
C LEU A 75 7.49 -36.41 2.81
N ASN A 76 7.47 -36.18 1.50
CA ASN A 76 8.02 -34.98 0.84
C ASN A 76 7.01 -34.38 -0.17
N PRO A 77 5.78 -34.07 0.27
CA PRO A 77 4.73 -33.62 -0.64
C PRO A 77 5.02 -32.23 -1.24
N THR A 78 4.66 -32.04 -2.50
CA THR A 78 4.51 -30.73 -3.14
C THR A 78 3.04 -30.61 -3.52
N PHE A 79 2.32 -29.71 -2.83
CA PHE A 79 0.89 -29.53 -3.05
C PHE A 79 0.65 -28.70 -4.30
N THR A 80 -0.30 -29.10 -5.13
CA THR A 80 -0.66 -28.39 -6.37
C THR A 80 -1.74 -27.34 -6.15
N LYS A 81 -2.64 -27.59 -5.20
CA LYS A 81 -3.66 -26.62 -4.82
C LYS A 81 -3.05 -25.48 -4.01
N GLY A 82 -3.03 -24.27 -4.59
CA GLY A 82 -2.77 -23.04 -3.86
C GLY A 82 -3.96 -22.61 -3.00
N ILE A 83 -3.69 -21.89 -1.93
CA ILE A 83 -4.73 -21.32 -1.06
C ILE A 83 -4.67 -19.80 -1.17
N THR A 84 -5.79 -19.18 -1.53
CA THR A 84 -5.89 -17.73 -1.68
C THR A 84 -6.28 -17.06 -0.39
N ILE A 85 -5.63 -15.93 -0.09
CA ILE A 85 -5.90 -15.11 1.08
C ILE A 85 -5.85 -13.62 0.71
N GLU A 86 -6.69 -12.81 1.35
CA GLU A 86 -6.64 -11.35 1.22
C GLU A 86 -5.45 -10.81 2.02
N TYR A 87 -4.58 -10.06 1.37
CA TYR A 87 -3.43 -9.41 1.96
C TYR A 87 -3.70 -7.93 2.19
N CYS A 88 -3.40 -7.45 3.40
CA CYS A 88 -3.46 -6.04 3.80
C CYS A 88 -2.11 -5.66 4.41
N PHE A 89 -1.40 -4.70 3.77
CA PHE A 89 -0.08 -4.25 4.24
C PHE A 89 -0.13 -3.70 5.67
N GLU A 90 -1.17 -2.95 5.98
CA GLU A 90 -1.36 -2.22 7.23
C GLU A 90 -1.79 -3.11 8.42
N GLU A 91 -1.89 -4.43 8.24
CA GLU A 91 -2.37 -5.36 9.26
C GLU A 91 -1.36 -6.47 9.56
N VAL A 92 -1.17 -6.79 10.84
CA VAL A 92 -0.44 -8.00 11.25
C VAL A 92 -1.37 -9.20 11.15
N GLN A 93 -1.37 -9.88 9.99
CA GLN A 93 -2.18 -11.05 9.73
C GLN A 93 -1.46 -12.31 10.19
N LYS A 94 -1.80 -12.81 11.40
CA LYS A 94 -1.20 -14.03 11.98
C LYS A 94 -1.77 -15.27 11.31
N LEU A 95 -0.88 -16.13 10.84
CA LEU A 95 -1.17 -17.40 10.19
C LEU A 95 -0.60 -18.57 10.99
N ARG A 96 -1.33 -19.67 10.98
CA ARG A 96 -0.84 -20.99 11.38
C ARG A 96 -1.03 -21.96 10.22
N ILE A 97 0.04 -22.61 9.81
CA ILE A 97 0.01 -23.64 8.78
C ILE A 97 0.32 -24.98 9.45
N GLY A 98 -0.72 -25.82 9.57
CA GLY A 98 -0.63 -27.17 10.13
C GLY A 98 -0.50 -28.20 9.02
N VAL A 99 0.27 -29.25 9.26
CA VAL A 99 0.33 -30.45 8.41
C VAL A 99 -0.21 -31.61 9.21
N VAL A 100 -1.17 -32.32 8.64
CA VAL A 100 -1.86 -33.46 9.26
C VAL A 100 -1.84 -34.66 8.34
N ASP A 101 -1.81 -35.83 8.90
CA ASP A 101 -1.99 -37.11 8.22
C ASP A 101 -3.47 -37.48 8.21
N ILE A 102 -4.05 -37.73 7.07
CA ILE A 102 -5.49 -38.01 6.93
C ILE A 102 -5.71 -39.52 6.87
N ASP A 103 -6.08 -40.12 8.00
CA ASP A 103 -6.32 -41.55 8.15
C ASP A 103 -7.77 -41.97 7.87
N ASN A 104 -8.69 -41.01 7.85
CA ASN A 104 -10.11 -41.31 7.74
C ASN A 104 -10.87 -40.33 6.85
N LYS A 105 -12.14 -40.63 6.55
CA LYS A 105 -13.01 -39.79 5.71
C LYS A 105 -13.73 -38.66 6.50
N SER A 106 -13.39 -38.47 7.76
CA SER A 106 -13.91 -37.39 8.59
C SER A 106 -13.47 -36.04 8.05
N LYS A 107 -14.30 -35.01 8.19
CA LYS A 107 -13.89 -33.63 7.92
C LYS A 107 -13.28 -32.95 9.16
N SER A 108 -13.29 -33.63 10.28
CA SER A 108 -12.73 -33.15 11.54
C SER A 108 -11.24 -33.50 11.61
N LEU A 109 -10.39 -32.50 11.84
CA LEU A 109 -8.95 -32.70 12.03
C LEU A 109 -8.61 -33.26 13.44
N ASN A 110 -9.60 -33.44 14.29
CA ASN A 110 -9.36 -33.94 15.67
C ASN A 110 -9.03 -35.43 15.72
N ASP A 111 -9.36 -36.15 14.64
CA ASP A 111 -9.19 -37.61 14.55
C ASP A 111 -7.97 -37.97 13.66
N ASP A 112 -7.26 -36.95 13.14
CA ASP A 112 -6.13 -37.12 12.23
C ASP A 112 -4.80 -36.88 12.97
N ASP A 113 -3.75 -37.58 12.56
CA ASP A 113 -2.43 -37.50 13.17
C ASP A 113 -1.72 -36.18 12.83
N PHE A 114 -1.40 -35.40 13.85
CA PHE A 114 -0.70 -34.14 13.72
C PHE A 114 0.78 -34.35 13.42
N LEU A 115 1.25 -33.88 12.24
CA LEU A 115 2.64 -33.99 11.80
C LEU A 115 3.50 -32.77 12.20
N GLY A 116 2.88 -31.61 12.43
CA GLY A 116 3.55 -30.38 12.86
C GLY A 116 2.89 -29.13 12.31
N ALA A 117 3.26 -27.98 12.85
CA ALA A 117 2.79 -26.66 12.36
C ALA A 117 3.88 -25.60 12.46
N ILE A 118 3.66 -24.48 11.73
CA ILE A 118 4.38 -23.24 11.95
C ILE A 118 3.38 -22.11 12.22
N GLU A 119 3.84 -21.10 12.95
CA GLU A 119 3.16 -19.82 13.10
C GLU A 119 4.05 -18.71 12.53
N CYS A 120 3.46 -17.82 11.76
CA CYS A 120 4.11 -16.66 11.17
C CYS A 120 3.07 -15.60 10.82
N THR A 121 3.50 -14.47 10.28
CA THR A 121 2.61 -13.47 9.69
C THR A 121 2.57 -13.60 8.16
N LEU A 122 1.49 -13.14 7.54
CA LEU A 122 1.41 -13.08 6.07
C LEU A 122 2.48 -12.13 5.51
N GLY A 123 2.76 -11.02 6.23
CA GLY A 123 3.82 -10.07 5.86
C GLY A 123 5.19 -10.75 5.73
N VAL A 124 5.58 -11.60 6.68
CA VAL A 124 6.84 -12.37 6.61
C VAL A 124 6.87 -13.30 5.39
N ILE A 125 5.76 -13.96 5.05
CA ILE A 125 5.73 -14.85 3.87
C ILE A 125 5.92 -14.02 2.60
N VAL A 126 5.20 -12.90 2.47
CA VAL A 126 5.26 -12.00 1.33
C VAL A 126 6.67 -11.39 1.17
N ALA A 127 7.27 -10.92 2.25
CA ALA A 127 8.61 -10.31 2.23
C ALA A 127 9.73 -11.32 1.91
N SER A 128 9.54 -12.60 2.27
CA SER A 128 10.59 -13.63 2.14
C SER A 128 10.68 -14.27 0.75
N LYS A 129 9.75 -14.02 -0.19
CA LYS A 129 9.61 -14.73 -1.48
C LYS A 129 9.39 -16.23 -1.31
N LYS A 130 10.23 -16.87 -0.53
CA LYS A 130 10.23 -18.29 -0.19
C LYS A 130 10.58 -18.45 1.27
N LEU A 131 9.58 -18.75 2.10
CA LEU A 131 9.77 -18.99 3.52
C LEU A 131 10.01 -20.50 3.76
N GLU A 132 11.14 -20.84 4.35
CA GLU A 132 11.44 -22.21 4.79
C GLU A 132 11.57 -22.24 6.32
N LYS A 133 10.79 -23.08 6.97
CA LYS A 133 10.82 -23.23 8.44
C LYS A 133 10.68 -24.68 8.89
N PRO A 134 11.29 -25.06 10.02
CA PRO A 134 11.03 -26.35 10.63
C PRO A 134 9.59 -26.42 11.14
N LEU A 135 8.92 -27.56 10.93
CA LEU A 135 7.63 -27.84 11.56
C LEU A 135 7.82 -28.13 13.05
N MET A 136 6.93 -27.56 13.86
CA MET A 136 6.95 -27.70 15.32
C MET A 136 5.77 -28.55 15.80
N LEU A 137 6.01 -29.42 16.75
CA LEU A 137 4.97 -30.15 17.46
C LEU A 137 4.27 -29.25 18.49
N ASN A 138 3.08 -29.64 18.95
CA ASN A 138 2.34 -28.93 20.01
C ASN A 138 3.13 -28.80 21.34
N SER A 139 4.15 -29.65 21.55
CA SER A 139 5.08 -29.55 22.67
C SER A 139 6.12 -28.43 22.55
N GLY A 140 6.13 -27.68 21.43
CA GLY A 140 7.14 -26.68 21.12
C GLY A 140 8.48 -27.25 20.64
N LYS A 141 8.59 -28.57 20.44
CA LYS A 141 9.78 -29.22 19.90
C LYS A 141 9.68 -29.36 18.37
N PRO A 142 10.81 -29.33 17.64
CA PRO A 142 10.79 -29.63 16.21
C PRO A 142 10.21 -31.02 15.92
N ALA A 143 9.44 -31.15 14.85
CA ALA A 143 8.92 -32.42 14.34
C ALA A 143 10.02 -33.17 13.56
N GLY A 144 11.05 -33.62 14.26
CA GLY A 144 12.22 -34.23 13.67
C GLY A 144 13.00 -33.30 12.76
N LYS A 145 13.23 -33.73 11.51
CA LYS A 145 13.89 -32.92 10.45
C LYS A 145 12.88 -32.30 9.46
N SER A 146 11.61 -32.28 9.83
CA SER A 146 10.54 -31.83 8.94
C SER A 146 10.63 -30.34 8.66
N MET A 147 10.57 -29.99 7.39
CA MET A 147 10.58 -28.60 6.92
C MET A 147 9.33 -28.34 6.07
N ILE A 148 8.79 -27.15 6.18
CA ILE A 148 7.79 -26.63 5.26
C ILE A 148 8.35 -25.47 4.49
N THR A 149 8.06 -25.43 3.18
CA THR A 149 8.36 -24.33 2.28
C THR A 149 7.05 -23.69 1.84
N ILE A 150 6.96 -22.37 1.93
CA ILE A 150 5.81 -21.57 1.51
C ILE A 150 6.29 -20.53 0.52
N THR A 151 5.59 -20.42 -0.61
CA THR A 151 5.76 -19.35 -1.58
C THR A 151 4.47 -18.55 -1.70
N ALA A 152 4.57 -17.25 -1.97
CA ALA A 152 3.44 -16.37 -2.18
C ALA A 152 3.54 -15.73 -3.57
N GLU A 153 2.41 -15.69 -4.27
CA GLU A 153 2.28 -14.98 -5.54
C GLU A 153 1.04 -14.08 -5.49
N GLU A 154 1.17 -12.83 -5.93
CA GLU A 154 0.00 -11.96 -6.10
C GLU A 154 -0.84 -12.48 -7.26
N MET A 155 -2.12 -12.67 -7.02
CA MET A 155 -3.08 -12.98 -8.09
C MET A 155 -3.36 -11.69 -8.86
N ALA A 156 -2.52 -11.44 -9.87
CA ALA A 156 -2.61 -10.25 -10.69
C ALA A 156 -3.89 -10.28 -11.53
N GLU A 157 -4.85 -9.44 -11.17
CA GLU A 157 -5.73 -8.86 -12.18
C GLU A 157 -4.85 -7.95 -13.06
N ASN A 158 -5.12 -7.93 -14.37
CA ASN A 158 -4.35 -7.15 -15.34
C ASN A 158 -4.20 -5.67 -14.90
N ASN A 159 -3.04 -5.30 -14.40
CA ASN A 159 -2.71 -3.97 -13.88
C ASN A 159 -2.10 -3.05 -14.96
N ASP A 160 -2.23 -3.42 -16.23
CA ASP A 160 -1.71 -2.59 -17.31
C ASP A 160 -2.47 -1.26 -17.41
N ALA A 161 -1.76 -0.22 -17.82
CA ALA A 161 -2.32 1.07 -18.17
C ALA A 161 -2.04 1.38 -19.64
N LEU A 162 -2.92 2.15 -20.23
CA LEU A 162 -2.75 2.69 -21.57
C LEU A 162 -2.32 4.16 -21.50
N ILE A 163 -1.29 4.52 -22.26
CA ILE A 163 -0.99 5.91 -22.58
C ILE A 163 -1.60 6.18 -23.94
N LEU A 164 -2.64 7.01 -23.95
CA LEU A 164 -3.46 7.30 -25.12
C LEU A 164 -3.25 8.74 -25.58
N SER A 165 -3.14 8.93 -26.89
CA SER A 165 -3.12 10.25 -27.50
C SER A 165 -4.15 10.31 -28.62
N PHE A 166 -5.06 11.28 -28.56
CA PHE A 166 -6.12 11.48 -29.53
C PHE A 166 -5.99 12.83 -30.24
N ARG A 167 -6.50 12.88 -31.47
CA ARG A 167 -6.74 14.10 -32.24
C ARG A 167 -8.05 13.97 -33.02
N ALA A 168 -8.61 15.07 -33.47
CA ALA A 168 -9.79 15.01 -34.34
C ALA A 168 -9.64 15.92 -35.53
N HIS A 169 -10.47 15.69 -36.54
CA HIS A 169 -10.50 16.48 -37.75
C HIS A 169 -11.94 16.73 -38.21
N ASN A 170 -12.19 17.97 -38.69
CA ASN A 170 -13.48 18.42 -39.20
C ASN A 170 -14.64 18.24 -38.24
N LEU A 171 -14.41 18.52 -36.94
CA LEU A 171 -15.50 18.49 -35.95
C LEU A 171 -16.57 19.54 -36.32
N ASP A 172 -17.84 19.22 -36.01
CA ASP A 172 -18.93 20.15 -36.18
C ASP A 172 -18.72 21.43 -35.35
N LYS A 173 -18.94 22.56 -35.98
CA LYS A 173 -19.03 23.87 -35.32
C LYS A 173 -20.34 23.95 -34.53
N LYS A 174 -20.28 24.33 -33.25
CA LYS A 174 -21.45 24.53 -32.37
C LYS A 174 -21.62 26.01 -32.01
N ASP A 175 -20.57 26.72 -31.77
CA ASP A 175 -20.59 28.13 -31.42
C ASP A 175 -21.14 29.01 -32.55
N MET A 176 -21.95 30.01 -32.19
CA MET A 176 -22.43 31.01 -33.14
C MET A 176 -21.27 31.94 -33.58
N MET A 177 -20.39 32.32 -32.63
CA MET A 177 -19.22 33.14 -32.87
C MET A 177 -17.97 32.35 -32.48
N GLY A 178 -17.04 32.13 -33.43
CA GLY A 178 -15.84 31.32 -33.24
C GLY A 178 -15.97 29.89 -33.79
N LYS A 179 -15.08 29.02 -33.40
CA LYS A 179 -15.10 27.57 -33.62
C LYS A 179 -15.37 26.90 -32.27
N SER A 180 -15.75 25.64 -32.29
CA SER A 180 -15.96 24.85 -31.07
C SER A 180 -14.73 24.78 -30.20
N ASP A 181 -14.95 24.56 -28.89
CA ASP A 181 -13.96 24.32 -27.83
C ASP A 181 -13.98 22.83 -27.43
N PRO A 182 -13.47 21.90 -28.29
CA PRO A 182 -13.72 20.48 -28.14
C PRO A 182 -12.93 19.80 -27.02
N PHE A 183 -13.58 18.84 -26.34
CA PHE A 183 -12.97 17.90 -25.39
C PHE A 183 -13.64 16.53 -25.49
N LEU A 184 -12.95 15.49 -24.97
CA LEU A 184 -13.42 14.12 -24.97
C LEU A 184 -13.75 13.65 -23.54
N GLU A 185 -14.87 12.97 -23.41
CA GLU A 185 -15.25 12.21 -22.22
C GLU A 185 -15.25 10.71 -22.51
N PHE A 186 -14.62 9.93 -21.64
CA PHE A 186 -14.56 8.47 -21.74
C PHE A 186 -15.45 7.83 -20.70
N TYR A 187 -16.19 6.81 -21.12
CA TYR A 187 -17.12 6.08 -20.27
C TYR A 187 -16.90 4.58 -20.40
N LYS A 188 -16.93 3.86 -19.28
CA LYS A 188 -16.99 2.40 -19.26
C LYS A 188 -18.45 1.92 -19.08
N ALA A 189 -18.77 0.78 -19.68
CA ALA A 189 -20.06 0.14 -19.47
C ALA A 189 -20.22 -0.35 -18.02
N GLY A 190 -21.36 -0.08 -17.40
CA GLY A 190 -21.78 -0.63 -16.11
C GLY A 190 -22.41 -2.01 -16.24
N VAL A 191 -23.33 -2.33 -15.31
CA VAL A 191 -24.02 -3.65 -15.27
C VAL A 191 -25.27 -3.66 -16.17
N GLY A 192 -25.91 -2.52 -16.39
CA GLY A 192 -27.10 -2.38 -17.25
C GLY A 192 -26.75 -2.01 -18.70
N ALA A 193 -27.68 -2.25 -19.63
CA ALA A 193 -27.47 -2.02 -21.06
C ALA A 193 -27.14 -0.55 -21.41
N ASP A 194 -27.67 0.42 -20.66
CA ASP A 194 -27.44 1.86 -20.85
C ASP A 194 -26.74 2.51 -19.65
N ASP A 195 -26.08 1.70 -18.80
CA ASP A 195 -25.35 2.18 -17.64
C ASP A 195 -23.91 2.50 -18.03
N TRP A 196 -23.56 3.80 -17.98
CA TRP A 196 -22.27 4.32 -18.40
C TRP A 196 -21.64 5.17 -17.30
N HIS A 197 -20.44 4.79 -16.86
CA HIS A 197 -19.70 5.51 -15.83
C HIS A 197 -18.55 6.31 -16.45
N LYS A 198 -18.56 7.64 -16.24
CA LYS A 198 -17.47 8.51 -16.69
C LYS A 198 -16.18 8.15 -15.97
N VAL A 199 -15.10 7.93 -16.73
CA VAL A 199 -13.81 7.45 -16.21
C VAL A 199 -12.64 8.38 -16.54
N HIS A 200 -12.79 9.24 -17.56
CA HIS A 200 -11.76 10.23 -17.91
C HIS A 200 -12.37 11.38 -18.72
N VAL A 201 -11.70 12.56 -18.63
CA VAL A 201 -12.02 13.76 -19.41
C VAL A 201 -10.70 14.37 -19.87
N THR A 202 -10.60 14.73 -21.14
CA THR A 202 -9.43 15.46 -21.65
C THR A 202 -9.53 16.95 -21.32
N GLU A 203 -8.45 17.69 -21.55
CA GLU A 203 -8.48 19.15 -21.52
C GLU A 203 -9.34 19.71 -22.66
N VAL A 204 -9.86 20.92 -22.48
CA VAL A 204 -10.58 21.70 -23.50
C VAL A 204 -9.56 22.38 -24.40
N ILE A 205 -9.68 22.20 -25.72
CA ILE A 205 -8.85 22.92 -26.70
C ILE A 205 -9.69 24.02 -27.33
N LYS A 206 -9.36 25.28 -27.04
CA LYS A 206 -10.19 26.40 -27.44
C LYS A 206 -10.14 26.71 -28.96
N ASN A 207 -11.28 27.07 -29.50
CA ASN A 207 -11.49 27.67 -30.83
C ASN A 207 -10.91 26.85 -32.00
N THR A 208 -11.19 25.54 -32.04
CA THR A 208 -10.68 24.65 -33.11
C THR A 208 -11.68 23.57 -33.50
N LEU A 209 -11.67 23.18 -34.78
CA LEU A 209 -12.38 21.99 -35.28
C LEU A 209 -11.44 20.81 -35.54
N ASN A 210 -10.13 21.01 -35.29
CA ASN A 210 -9.09 20.00 -35.47
C ASN A 210 -8.18 19.94 -34.22
N PRO A 211 -8.70 19.56 -33.06
CA PRO A 211 -7.93 19.50 -31.81
C PRO A 211 -6.90 18.38 -31.81
N THR A 212 -5.84 18.60 -31.06
CA THR A 212 -4.91 17.55 -30.63
C THR A 212 -4.81 17.62 -29.10
N TRP A 213 -5.30 16.58 -28.40
CA TRP A 213 -5.28 16.53 -26.94
C TRP A 213 -3.96 15.96 -26.42
N LYS A 214 -3.57 16.38 -25.23
CA LYS A 214 -2.37 15.87 -24.56
C LYS A 214 -2.50 14.37 -24.29
N PRO A 215 -1.39 13.62 -24.39
CA PRO A 215 -1.39 12.22 -23.95
C PRO A 215 -1.82 12.10 -22.49
N PHE A 216 -2.65 11.10 -22.19
CA PHE A 216 -3.06 10.78 -20.84
C PHE A 216 -2.88 9.30 -20.54
N LYS A 217 -2.65 8.98 -19.28
CA LYS A 217 -2.52 7.61 -18.77
C LYS A 217 -3.81 7.18 -18.09
N ILE A 218 -4.32 5.99 -18.41
CA ILE A 218 -5.49 5.40 -17.78
C ILE A 218 -5.30 3.90 -17.59
N SER A 219 -5.59 3.38 -16.38
CA SER A 219 -5.51 1.95 -16.13
C SER A 219 -6.61 1.17 -16.89
N LEU A 220 -6.32 -0.03 -17.36
CA LEU A 220 -7.32 -0.90 -17.98
C LEU A 220 -8.48 -1.22 -17.03
N ARG A 221 -8.21 -1.32 -15.74
CA ARG A 221 -9.24 -1.51 -14.71
C ARG A 221 -10.22 -0.33 -14.66
N THR A 222 -9.71 0.88 -14.72
CA THR A 222 -10.53 2.10 -14.76
C THR A 222 -11.30 2.20 -16.08
N LEU A 223 -10.62 1.97 -17.21
CA LEU A 223 -11.17 2.18 -18.55
C LEU A 223 -12.22 1.14 -18.93
N CYS A 224 -12.00 -0.14 -18.64
CA CYS A 224 -12.83 -1.26 -19.11
C CYS A 224 -12.96 -2.41 -18.08
N SER A 225 -12.66 -2.18 -16.78
CA SER A 225 -12.66 -3.22 -15.73
C SER A 225 -11.73 -4.40 -16.04
N ALA A 226 -10.58 -4.13 -16.71
CA ALA A 226 -9.59 -5.09 -17.18
C ALA A 226 -10.09 -6.09 -18.25
N ASP A 227 -11.30 -5.92 -18.77
CA ASP A 227 -11.85 -6.71 -19.88
C ASP A 227 -11.58 -5.97 -21.20
N TYR A 228 -10.64 -6.51 -22.01
CA TYR A 228 -10.24 -5.91 -23.28
C TYR A 228 -11.34 -5.79 -24.33
N ASP A 229 -12.40 -6.59 -24.23
CA ASP A 229 -13.51 -6.62 -25.18
C ASP A 229 -14.71 -5.80 -24.71
N LYS A 230 -14.65 -5.27 -23.49
CA LYS A 230 -15.70 -4.41 -22.94
C LYS A 230 -15.76 -3.09 -23.70
N LYS A 231 -16.99 -2.68 -24.08
CA LYS A 231 -17.20 -1.43 -24.81
C LYS A 231 -16.84 -0.22 -23.97
N ILE A 232 -16.11 0.69 -24.59
CA ILE A 232 -15.76 2.03 -24.12
C ILE A 232 -16.55 2.99 -24.99
N LYS A 233 -17.32 3.89 -24.39
CA LYS A 233 -18.02 4.96 -25.08
C LYS A 233 -17.20 6.23 -24.96
N VAL A 234 -16.95 6.89 -26.07
CA VAL A 234 -16.24 8.17 -26.10
C VAL A 234 -17.18 9.23 -26.68
N MET A 235 -17.36 10.32 -25.95
CA MET A 235 -18.21 11.43 -26.34
C MET A 235 -17.35 12.68 -26.56
N CYS A 236 -17.55 13.35 -27.68
CA CYS A 236 -16.93 14.63 -28.01
C CYS A 236 -17.95 15.74 -27.76
N PHE A 237 -17.57 16.70 -26.92
CA PHE A 237 -18.38 17.85 -26.59
C PHE A 237 -17.70 19.16 -27.02
N ASP A 238 -18.51 20.17 -27.23
CA ASP A 238 -18.13 21.57 -27.23
C ASP A 238 -18.33 22.14 -25.83
N HIS A 239 -17.33 22.85 -25.31
CA HIS A 239 -17.37 23.41 -23.97
C HIS A 239 -18.00 24.81 -23.98
N ASP A 240 -19.08 24.95 -23.22
CA ASP A 240 -19.81 26.20 -23.06
C ASP A 240 -19.64 26.76 -21.64
N GLU A 241 -19.10 28.00 -21.53
CA GLU A 241 -19.02 28.67 -20.23
C GLU A 241 -20.42 29.11 -19.77
N GLY A 242 -20.88 28.53 -18.64
CA GLY A 242 -22.16 28.90 -18.00
C GLY A 242 -23.41 28.20 -18.53
N SER A 243 -23.31 27.28 -19.47
CA SER A 243 -24.39 26.45 -19.96
C SER A 243 -24.01 24.96 -20.02
N ALA A 244 -24.94 24.10 -20.44
CA ALA A 244 -24.65 22.69 -20.67
C ALA A 244 -23.86 22.53 -21.97
N ASN A 245 -22.78 21.74 -21.93
CA ASN A 245 -21.91 21.46 -23.06
C ASN A 245 -22.69 20.82 -24.23
N ASP A 246 -22.44 21.26 -25.44
CA ASP A 246 -23.09 20.78 -26.66
C ASP A 246 -22.42 19.52 -27.19
N LEU A 247 -23.21 18.42 -27.35
CA LEU A 247 -22.71 17.18 -27.92
C LEU A 247 -22.38 17.36 -29.41
N ILE A 248 -21.11 17.20 -29.76
CA ILE A 248 -20.66 17.10 -31.14
C ILE A 248 -21.02 15.73 -31.70
N GLY A 249 -20.62 14.65 -31.02
CA GLY A 249 -20.97 13.28 -31.34
C GLY A 249 -20.30 12.26 -30.44
N GLU A 250 -20.50 10.98 -30.74
CA GLU A 250 -19.97 9.85 -29.96
C GLU A 250 -19.49 8.72 -30.85
N PHE A 251 -18.61 7.87 -30.31
CA PHE A 251 -18.19 6.61 -30.90
C PHE A 251 -17.93 5.56 -29.84
N PHE A 252 -17.77 4.31 -30.29
CA PHE A 252 -17.48 3.18 -29.41
C PHE A 252 -16.17 2.52 -29.83
N ALA A 253 -15.38 2.11 -28.85
CA ALA A 253 -14.15 1.37 -29.03
C ALA A 253 -14.07 0.25 -27.98
N THR A 254 -13.07 -0.63 -28.10
CA THR A 254 -12.67 -1.58 -27.06
C THR A 254 -11.20 -1.40 -26.76
N ALA A 255 -10.76 -1.79 -25.55
CA ALA A 255 -9.34 -1.72 -25.22
C ALA A 255 -8.48 -2.59 -26.16
N ARG A 256 -9.02 -3.71 -26.65
CA ARG A 256 -8.38 -4.56 -27.67
C ARG A 256 -8.10 -3.78 -28.96
N GLN A 257 -9.11 -3.06 -29.47
CA GLN A 257 -8.93 -2.22 -30.68
C GLN A 257 -7.88 -1.12 -30.48
N LEU A 258 -7.86 -0.49 -29.29
CA LEU A 258 -6.86 0.53 -28.98
C LEU A 258 -5.44 -0.06 -28.95
N VAL A 259 -5.25 -1.23 -28.33
CA VAL A 259 -3.94 -1.86 -28.17
C VAL A 259 -3.44 -2.49 -29.49
N GLU A 260 -4.31 -3.21 -30.21
CA GLU A 260 -3.95 -3.86 -31.50
C GLU A 260 -3.65 -2.85 -32.60
N SER A 261 -4.12 -1.60 -32.45
CA SER A 261 -3.73 -0.53 -33.38
C SER A 261 -2.21 -0.32 -33.40
N GLY A 262 -1.53 -0.53 -32.26
CA GLY A 262 -0.10 -0.30 -32.11
C GLY A 262 0.26 1.14 -32.54
N ASN A 263 1.19 1.24 -33.51
CA ASN A 263 1.54 2.53 -34.13
C ASN A 263 0.73 2.84 -35.40
N ARG A 264 -0.32 2.06 -35.70
CA ARG A 264 -1.21 2.32 -36.82
C ARG A 264 -2.27 3.33 -36.39
N GLN A 265 -2.51 4.31 -37.23
CA GLN A 265 -3.58 5.27 -37.01
C GLN A 265 -4.93 4.55 -37.15
N VAL A 266 -5.74 4.58 -36.11
CA VAL A 266 -7.14 4.12 -36.10
C VAL A 266 -8.03 5.33 -35.97
N GLU A 267 -9.17 5.29 -36.66
CA GLU A 267 -10.13 6.39 -36.72
C GLU A 267 -11.53 5.93 -36.44
N TRP A 268 -12.32 6.81 -35.87
CA TRP A 268 -13.76 6.61 -35.64
C TRP A 268 -14.54 7.82 -36.11
N GLU A 269 -15.61 7.59 -36.82
CA GLU A 269 -16.60 8.61 -37.11
C GLU A 269 -17.31 9.08 -35.84
N CYS A 270 -17.29 10.37 -35.59
CA CYS A 270 -17.99 10.97 -34.46
C CYS A 270 -19.46 11.18 -34.85
N ILE A 271 -20.36 10.34 -34.31
CA ILE A 271 -21.78 10.30 -34.70
C ILE A 271 -22.61 11.05 -33.67
N ASN A 272 -23.37 12.07 -34.12
CA ASN A 272 -24.38 12.69 -33.27
C ASN A 272 -25.72 11.94 -33.41
N PRO A 273 -26.19 11.24 -32.36
CA PRO A 273 -27.42 10.41 -32.46
C PRO A 273 -28.65 11.22 -32.85
N LYS A 274 -28.77 12.45 -32.33
CA LYS A 274 -29.92 13.34 -32.65
C LYS A 274 -29.91 13.80 -34.11
N LYS A 275 -28.73 14.07 -34.67
CA LYS A 275 -28.58 14.48 -36.10
C LYS A 275 -28.85 13.27 -36.99
N LYS A 276 -28.35 12.10 -36.65
CA LYS A 276 -28.56 10.84 -37.38
C LYS A 276 -30.05 10.49 -37.53
N LEU A 277 -30.84 10.72 -36.47
CA LEU A 277 -32.29 10.49 -36.52
C LEU A 277 -33.04 11.54 -37.36
N LYS A 278 -32.56 12.81 -37.42
CA LYS A 278 -33.29 13.92 -38.04
C LYS A 278 -32.93 14.16 -39.50
N LYS A 279 -31.73 13.79 -39.96
CA LYS A 279 -31.21 14.13 -41.29
C LYS A 279 -30.88 12.87 -42.08
N LYS A 280 -31.60 12.61 -43.18
CA LYS A 280 -31.39 11.43 -44.07
C LYS A 280 -29.96 11.33 -44.64
N ASN A 281 -29.33 12.47 -44.94
CA ASN A 281 -28.00 12.52 -45.55
C ASN A 281 -26.89 12.87 -44.55
N TYR A 282 -27.09 12.65 -43.27
CA TYR A 282 -26.09 12.84 -42.24
C TYR A 282 -25.06 11.72 -42.29
N THR A 283 -23.78 12.06 -42.41
CA THR A 283 -22.68 11.11 -42.38
C THR A 283 -22.07 11.03 -40.95
N ASN A 284 -21.37 12.10 -40.55
CA ASN A 284 -20.75 12.21 -39.23
C ASN A 284 -20.62 13.68 -38.80
N SER A 285 -20.13 13.92 -37.61
CA SER A 285 -19.82 15.25 -37.05
C SER A 285 -18.30 15.47 -36.90
N GLY A 286 -17.52 14.85 -37.76
CA GLY A 286 -16.07 14.84 -37.76
C GLY A 286 -15.49 13.44 -37.45
N THR A 287 -14.18 13.33 -37.50
CA THR A 287 -13.47 12.04 -37.29
C THR A 287 -12.48 12.20 -36.13
N VAL A 288 -12.48 11.25 -35.22
CA VAL A 288 -11.53 11.17 -34.10
C VAL A 288 -10.50 10.08 -34.39
N TYR A 289 -9.25 10.38 -34.15
CA TYR A 289 -8.11 9.52 -34.46
C TYR A 289 -7.35 9.18 -33.17
N LEU A 290 -7.00 7.90 -33.00
CA LEU A 290 -5.99 7.49 -32.04
C LEU A 290 -4.62 7.69 -32.70
N SER A 291 -3.83 8.59 -32.15
CA SER A 291 -2.49 8.92 -32.67
C SER A 291 -1.41 8.02 -32.06
N LYS A 292 -1.60 7.60 -30.81
CA LYS A 292 -0.69 6.71 -30.07
C LYS A 292 -1.46 5.91 -29.04
N CYS A 293 -1.15 4.62 -28.95
CA CYS A 293 -1.50 3.76 -27.81
C CYS A 293 -0.25 3.00 -27.36
N GLU A 294 0.12 3.20 -26.12
CA GLU A 294 1.24 2.48 -25.50
C GLU A 294 0.73 1.75 -24.29
N VAL A 295 0.99 0.44 -24.21
CA VAL A 295 0.68 -0.38 -23.02
C VAL A 295 1.83 -0.21 -22.05
N LYS A 296 1.55 0.36 -20.88
CA LYS A 296 2.51 0.49 -19.79
C LYS A 296 2.07 -0.41 -18.64
N ARG A 297 2.90 -1.40 -18.29
CA ARG A 297 2.66 -2.23 -17.12
C ARG A 297 2.72 -1.36 -15.87
N GLN A 298 1.69 -1.46 -15.01
CA GLN A 298 1.72 -0.89 -13.67
C GLN A 298 2.15 -1.97 -12.69
N TYR A 299 3.19 -1.66 -11.93
CA TYR A 299 3.65 -2.53 -10.87
C TYR A 299 2.90 -2.22 -9.58
N THR A 300 2.51 -3.27 -8.85
CA THR A 300 1.89 -3.17 -7.53
C THR A 300 2.97 -2.99 -6.46
N PHE A 301 2.55 -2.64 -5.25
CA PHE A 301 3.43 -2.66 -4.08
C PHE A 301 4.06 -4.05 -3.88
N LEU A 302 3.25 -5.11 -4.05
CA LEU A 302 3.73 -6.49 -3.92
C LEU A 302 4.74 -6.88 -5.00
N ASP A 303 4.61 -6.38 -6.24
CA ASP A 303 5.64 -6.59 -7.27
C ASP A 303 7.02 -6.10 -6.80
N TYR A 304 7.08 -4.93 -6.13
CA TYR A 304 8.33 -4.41 -5.58
C TYR A 304 8.84 -5.24 -4.41
N ILE A 305 7.98 -5.63 -3.48
CA ILE A 305 8.35 -6.47 -2.33
C ILE A 305 8.85 -7.85 -2.82
N PHE A 306 8.10 -8.52 -3.71
CA PHE A 306 8.54 -9.78 -4.33
C PHE A 306 9.80 -9.59 -5.19
N GLY A 307 9.99 -8.41 -5.78
CA GLY A 307 11.24 -8.01 -6.44
C GLY A 307 12.44 -7.94 -5.48
N GLY A 308 12.21 -7.87 -4.18
CA GLY A 308 13.24 -7.78 -3.13
C GLY A 308 13.51 -6.36 -2.65
N CYS A 309 12.56 -5.45 -2.86
CA CYS A 309 12.62 -4.14 -2.23
C CYS A 309 12.54 -4.27 -0.70
N GLN A 310 13.53 -3.72 0.00
CA GLN A 310 13.57 -3.68 1.47
C GLN A 310 12.92 -2.40 1.98
N ILE A 311 12.13 -2.51 3.04
CA ILE A 311 11.54 -1.36 3.72
C ILE A 311 12.38 -1.07 4.96
N ASN A 312 13.16 0.01 4.90
CA ASN A 312 13.99 0.46 6.02
C ASN A 312 13.17 1.36 6.95
N PHE A 313 13.11 1.05 8.23
CA PHE A 313 12.31 1.76 9.22
C PHE A 313 13.18 2.53 10.20
N THR A 314 12.88 3.82 10.37
CA THR A 314 13.55 4.70 11.35
C THR A 314 12.50 5.35 12.24
N VAL A 315 12.78 5.46 13.54
CA VAL A 315 11.90 6.14 14.51
C VAL A 315 12.58 7.40 15.02
N GLY A 316 11.88 8.54 14.94
CA GLY A 316 12.26 9.81 15.55
C GLY A 316 11.35 10.11 16.75
N ILE A 317 11.91 10.37 17.92
CA ILE A 317 11.20 10.55 19.18
C ILE A 317 11.44 11.94 19.72
N ASP A 318 10.36 12.64 20.03
CA ASP A 318 10.37 13.96 20.66
C ASP A 318 10.67 13.86 22.15
N PHE A 319 11.76 14.48 22.58
CA PHE A 319 12.16 14.60 24.00
C PHE A 319 12.15 16.05 24.45
N THR A 320 11.24 16.88 23.93
CA THR A 320 11.11 18.28 24.36
C THR A 320 10.39 18.41 25.70
N GLY A 321 10.60 19.53 26.37
CA GLY A 321 10.09 19.79 27.70
C GLY A 321 8.56 19.88 27.79
N SER A 322 7.85 20.12 26.68
CA SER A 322 6.39 20.09 26.58
C SER A 322 5.79 18.75 26.96
N ASN A 323 6.53 17.66 26.82
CA ASN A 323 6.14 16.31 27.24
C ASN A 323 5.99 16.15 28.76
N GLY A 324 6.51 17.09 29.56
CA GLY A 324 6.50 17.02 31.02
C GLY A 324 7.62 16.14 31.59
N ASP A 325 7.88 16.26 32.89
CA ASP A 325 8.92 15.47 33.59
C ASP A 325 8.55 13.98 33.58
N PRO A 326 9.39 13.08 33.03
CA PRO A 326 9.10 11.64 32.97
C PRO A 326 8.86 10.96 34.31
N THR A 327 9.30 11.57 35.43
CA THR A 327 9.04 11.07 36.78
C THR A 327 7.60 11.31 37.23
N GLU A 328 6.93 12.30 36.66
CA GLU A 328 5.55 12.66 36.96
C GLU A 328 4.56 11.85 36.15
N ALA A 329 3.47 11.37 36.80
CA ALA A 329 2.44 10.58 36.13
C ALA A 329 1.68 11.31 35.02
N SER A 330 1.74 12.64 35.00
CA SER A 330 1.15 13.50 33.97
C SER A 330 1.99 13.62 32.70
N SER A 331 3.26 13.22 32.75
CA SER A 331 4.15 13.28 31.60
C SER A 331 3.73 12.28 30.52
N LEU A 332 3.84 12.70 29.24
CA LEU A 332 3.61 11.82 28.09
C LEU A 332 4.68 10.71 27.98
N HIS A 333 5.86 10.94 28.58
CA HIS A 333 6.94 9.97 28.69
C HIS A 333 6.92 9.12 29.95
N HIS A 334 5.93 9.29 30.84
CA HIS A 334 5.88 8.52 32.08
C HIS A 334 5.89 7.01 31.80
N ILE A 335 6.83 6.29 32.44
CA ILE A 335 6.97 4.85 32.29
C ILE A 335 6.16 4.14 33.37
N ASN A 336 5.03 3.61 33.00
CA ASN A 336 4.19 2.78 33.87
C ASN A 336 4.32 1.30 33.45
N PRO A 337 4.81 0.40 34.36
CA PRO A 337 4.93 -1.02 34.05
C PRO A 337 3.60 -1.71 33.72
N ALA A 338 2.48 -1.20 34.24
CA ALA A 338 1.16 -1.77 34.03
C ALA A 338 0.47 -1.28 32.73
N ALA A 339 0.88 -0.12 32.21
CA ALA A 339 0.24 0.48 31.03
C ALA A 339 1.26 1.26 30.20
N PRO A 340 1.63 0.81 29.00
CA PRO A 340 2.53 1.55 28.10
C PRO A 340 1.99 2.94 27.79
N ASN A 341 2.88 3.95 27.73
CA ASN A 341 2.53 5.31 27.31
C ASN A 341 2.20 5.37 25.79
N GLU A 342 1.74 6.52 25.30
CA GLU A 342 1.32 6.70 23.91
C GLU A 342 2.49 6.52 22.94
N TYR A 343 3.71 6.98 23.28
CA TYR A 343 4.93 6.75 22.49
C TYR A 343 5.21 5.27 22.29
N THR A 344 5.25 4.51 23.37
CA THR A 344 5.48 3.05 23.32
C THR A 344 4.40 2.34 22.49
N LYS A 345 3.13 2.73 22.67
CA LYS A 345 2.02 2.12 21.92
C LYS A 345 2.12 2.40 20.42
N ALA A 346 2.49 3.63 20.02
CA ALA A 346 2.67 3.98 18.61
C ALA A 346 3.86 3.22 17.99
N ILE A 347 5.01 3.16 18.69
CA ILE A 347 6.19 2.41 18.24
C ILE A 347 5.85 0.93 18.01
N VAL A 348 5.17 0.30 18.99
CA VAL A 348 4.82 -1.12 18.90
C VAL A 348 3.79 -1.39 17.80
N ALA A 349 2.80 -0.52 17.65
CA ALA A 349 1.77 -0.70 16.64
C ALA A 349 2.36 -0.59 15.23
N VAL A 350 3.01 0.52 14.91
CA VAL A 350 3.54 0.79 13.56
C VAL A 350 4.73 -0.11 13.24
N GLY A 351 5.71 -0.17 14.15
CA GLY A 351 6.89 -1.01 13.98
C GLY A 351 6.56 -2.50 13.89
N GLY A 352 5.50 -2.94 14.61
CA GLY A 352 5.03 -4.33 14.57
C GLY A 352 4.58 -4.79 13.17
N VAL A 353 4.06 -3.88 12.33
CA VAL A 353 3.72 -4.17 10.93
C VAL A 353 4.97 -4.12 10.06
N ILE A 354 5.73 -3.03 10.14
CA ILE A 354 6.82 -2.75 9.19
C ILE A 354 7.99 -3.73 9.35
N GLN A 355 8.26 -4.21 10.58
CA GLN A 355 9.37 -5.14 10.86
C GLN A 355 9.33 -6.44 10.04
N ASP A 356 8.18 -6.81 9.45
CA ASP A 356 8.07 -8.00 8.62
C ASP A 356 8.70 -7.80 7.23
N TYR A 357 8.90 -6.55 6.80
CA TYR A 357 9.43 -6.14 5.49
C TYR A 357 10.91 -5.72 5.53
N ASP A 358 11.52 -5.77 6.71
CA ASP A 358 12.95 -5.53 6.92
C ASP A 358 13.66 -6.84 7.27
N SER A 359 14.65 -7.21 6.47
CA SER A 359 15.26 -8.55 6.56
C SER A 359 16.15 -8.73 7.79
N ASP A 360 16.86 -7.69 8.23
CA ASP A 360 17.78 -7.75 9.38
C ASP A 360 17.12 -7.33 10.70
N LYS A 361 15.95 -6.68 10.61
CA LYS A 361 15.20 -6.15 11.75
C LYS A 361 16.00 -5.23 12.66
N MET A 362 16.93 -4.48 12.06
CA MET A 362 17.79 -3.53 12.76
C MET A 362 17.32 -2.12 12.44
N PHE A 363 16.71 -1.44 13.41
CA PHE A 363 16.02 -0.17 13.21
C PHE A 363 16.77 0.98 13.87
N PRO A 364 17.19 2.01 13.10
CA PRO A 364 17.70 3.24 13.69
C PRO A 364 16.59 3.91 14.51
N ALA A 365 16.96 4.33 15.72
CA ALA A 365 16.06 5.08 16.58
C ALA A 365 16.79 6.35 17.08
N LEU A 366 16.20 7.50 16.76
CA LEU A 366 16.75 8.81 16.98
C LEU A 366 15.88 9.63 17.92
N GLY A 367 16.50 10.53 18.68
CA GLY A 367 15.82 11.49 19.53
C GLY A 367 16.14 12.93 19.12
N PHE A 368 15.25 13.85 19.50
CA PHE A 368 15.44 15.29 19.33
C PHE A 368 14.89 16.10 20.51
N GLY A 369 15.40 17.31 20.70
CA GLY A 369 14.88 18.26 21.68
C GLY A 369 15.34 18.03 23.12
N ALA A 370 16.40 17.27 23.35
CA ALA A 370 16.91 16.99 24.71
C ALA A 370 18.36 17.43 24.92
N LYS A 371 18.72 17.65 26.17
CA LYS A 371 20.11 17.71 26.61
C LYS A 371 20.64 16.30 26.83
N ILE A 372 21.70 15.94 26.14
CA ILE A 372 22.27 14.59 26.12
C ILE A 372 23.62 14.50 26.82
N PRO A 373 24.00 13.35 27.42
CA PRO A 373 25.32 13.14 27.97
C PRO A 373 26.40 13.13 26.86
N PRO A 374 27.69 13.38 27.18
CA PRO A 374 28.19 13.73 28.53
C PRO A 374 28.08 15.24 28.85
N ASN A 375 27.94 16.10 27.84
CA ASN A 375 28.13 17.55 27.97
C ASN A 375 26.83 18.32 28.29
N GLN A 376 25.68 17.62 28.38
CA GLN A 376 24.36 18.21 28.58
C GLN A 376 24.04 19.31 27.56
N GLN A 377 24.49 19.14 26.32
CA GLN A 377 24.14 20.02 25.20
C GLN A 377 22.84 19.58 24.58
N VAL A 378 22.06 20.54 24.12
CA VAL A 378 20.82 20.28 23.38
C VAL A 378 21.15 19.65 22.03
N SER A 379 20.51 18.53 21.72
CA SER A 379 20.63 17.90 20.42
C SER A 379 19.24 17.72 19.79
N HIS A 380 19.17 17.94 18.47
CA HIS A 380 17.97 17.72 17.66
C HIS A 380 18.12 16.51 16.72
N GLU A 381 19.21 15.76 16.89
CA GLU A 381 19.49 14.50 16.20
C GLU A 381 20.51 13.71 17.02
N PHE A 382 20.07 12.67 17.72
CA PHE A 382 20.96 11.78 18.46
C PHE A 382 20.40 10.34 18.50
N ALA A 383 21.30 9.35 18.48
CA ALA A 383 20.92 7.95 18.67
C ALA A 383 20.42 7.72 20.11
N ILE A 384 19.23 7.13 20.29
CA ILE A 384 18.67 6.91 21.64
C ILE A 384 19.41 5.85 22.45
N ASN A 385 20.26 5.05 21.80
CA ASN A 385 21.21 4.14 22.46
C ASN A 385 22.56 4.81 22.77
N PHE A 386 22.74 6.10 22.45
CA PHE A 386 23.94 6.91 22.57
C PHE A 386 25.17 6.40 21.78
N ASP A 387 24.98 5.51 20.84
CA ASP A 387 26.03 5.08 19.91
C ASP A 387 25.77 5.71 18.52
N ALA A 388 26.40 6.85 18.26
CA ALA A 388 26.28 7.57 16.99
C ALA A 388 26.84 6.76 15.80
N SER A 389 27.75 5.81 16.05
CA SER A 389 28.32 4.94 15.03
C SER A 389 27.38 3.77 14.69
N ASN A 390 26.50 3.38 15.61
CA ASN A 390 25.56 2.28 15.47
C ASN A 390 24.20 2.61 16.15
N PRO A 391 23.37 3.45 15.54
CA PRO A 391 22.08 3.86 16.10
C PRO A 391 21.00 2.76 16.05
N TYR A 392 21.35 1.56 15.62
CA TYR A 392 20.41 0.47 15.37
C TYR A 392 19.95 -0.22 16.65
N CYS A 393 18.65 -0.50 16.72
CA CYS A 393 17.99 -1.27 17.76
C CYS A 393 17.48 -2.59 17.20
N ALA A 394 17.66 -3.69 17.93
CA ALA A 394 17.21 -5.02 17.49
C ALA A 394 15.69 -5.19 17.65
N GLY A 395 14.98 -5.11 16.55
CA GLY A 395 13.52 -5.19 16.50
C GLY A 395 12.81 -4.07 17.26
N VAL A 396 11.49 -4.11 17.22
CA VAL A 396 10.63 -3.13 17.94
C VAL A 396 10.87 -3.16 19.45
N GLY A 397 11.12 -4.36 20.01
CA GLY A 397 11.45 -4.51 21.44
C GLY A 397 12.75 -3.79 21.81
N GLY A 398 13.76 -3.82 20.94
CA GLY A 398 15.02 -3.08 21.12
C GLY A 398 14.82 -1.55 21.11
N ILE A 399 13.95 -1.04 20.22
CA ILE A 399 13.60 0.39 20.21
C ILE A 399 12.96 0.79 21.55
N VAL A 400 11.97 0.03 22.03
CA VAL A 400 11.29 0.31 23.31
C VAL A 400 12.25 0.25 24.49
N ALA A 401 13.13 -0.73 24.54
CA ALA A 401 14.13 -0.85 25.60
C ALA A 401 15.13 0.33 25.59
N SER A 402 15.63 0.72 24.41
CA SER A 402 16.52 1.87 24.25
C SER A 402 15.82 3.18 24.61
N TYR A 403 14.55 3.38 24.20
CA TYR A 403 13.73 4.53 24.58
C TYR A 403 13.60 4.68 26.10
N GLN A 404 13.27 3.60 26.81
CA GLN A 404 13.13 3.62 28.26
C GLN A 404 14.46 3.87 28.98
N SER A 405 15.56 3.33 28.44
CA SER A 405 16.90 3.59 28.95
C SER A 405 17.35 5.03 28.72
N CYS A 406 17.06 5.57 27.54
CA CYS A 406 17.38 6.93 27.14
C CYS A 406 16.76 7.97 28.09
N LEU A 407 15.48 7.83 28.42
CA LEU A 407 14.75 8.75 29.32
C LEU A 407 15.39 8.96 30.69
N ARG A 408 16.18 7.98 31.16
CA ARG A 408 16.90 8.06 32.45
C ARG A 408 18.20 8.87 32.38
N GLN A 409 18.67 9.19 31.20
CA GLN A 409 20.01 9.75 30.96
C GLN A 409 19.97 11.15 30.36
N ILE A 410 18.82 11.57 29.85
CA ILE A 410 18.63 12.86 29.20
C ILE A 410 17.84 13.83 30.08
N THR A 411 17.91 15.12 29.74
CA THR A 411 16.98 16.13 30.28
C THR A 411 16.15 16.67 29.13
N LEU A 412 14.82 16.55 29.25
CA LEU A 412 13.89 17.09 28.27
C LEU A 412 14.10 18.61 28.18
N TRP A 413 14.12 19.16 26.95
CA TRP A 413 14.42 20.56 26.77
C TRP A 413 13.60 21.20 25.63
N GLY A 414 14.17 21.50 24.51
CA GLY A 414 13.61 22.19 23.34
C GLY A 414 14.70 22.99 22.60
N PRO A 415 14.32 23.63 21.51
CA PRO A 415 13.02 23.66 20.81
C PRO A 415 12.66 22.35 20.11
N THR A 416 11.43 22.26 19.57
CA THR A 416 10.93 21.07 18.82
C THR A 416 11.34 21.19 17.35
N ASN A 417 12.60 20.81 17.05
CA ASN A 417 13.15 20.86 15.70
C ASN A 417 13.18 19.45 15.12
N VAL A 418 12.40 19.22 14.06
CA VAL A 418 12.27 17.90 13.41
C VAL A 418 13.01 17.81 12.06
N ALA A 419 13.33 18.93 11.43
CA ALA A 419 14.05 18.96 10.16
C ALA A 419 15.38 18.17 10.18
N PRO A 420 16.19 18.19 11.28
CA PRO A 420 17.40 17.37 11.37
C PRO A 420 17.14 15.87 11.20
N ILE A 421 16.11 15.34 11.83
CA ILE A 421 15.73 13.91 11.72
C ILE A 421 15.30 13.56 10.29
N ILE A 422 14.46 14.40 9.67
CA ILE A 422 14.04 14.22 8.28
C ILE A 422 15.25 14.22 7.35
N THR A 423 16.15 15.19 7.54
CA THR A 423 17.37 15.32 6.74
C THR A 423 18.32 14.13 6.94
N HIS A 424 18.39 13.59 8.16
CA HIS A 424 19.19 12.39 8.46
C HIS A 424 18.71 11.21 7.60
N VAL A 425 17.42 10.87 7.64
CA VAL A 425 16.87 9.75 6.85
C VAL A 425 16.97 10.01 5.35
N ALA A 426 16.75 11.26 4.92
CA ALA A 426 16.88 11.66 3.52
C ALA A 426 18.30 11.43 2.96
N LYS A 427 19.36 11.54 3.78
CA LYS A 427 20.76 11.22 3.36
C LYS A 427 20.89 9.75 2.97
N PHE A 428 20.32 8.82 3.74
CA PHE A 428 20.35 7.38 3.44
C PHE A 428 19.48 7.05 2.22
N ALA A 429 18.28 7.63 2.14
CA ALA A 429 17.41 7.49 0.98
C ALA A 429 18.07 8.02 -0.31
N LYS A 430 18.80 9.12 -0.22
CA LYS A 430 19.59 9.66 -1.34
C LYS A 430 20.74 8.74 -1.75
N ALA A 431 21.43 8.14 -0.79
CA ALA A 431 22.51 7.19 -1.07
C ALA A 431 21.96 5.93 -1.78
N ALA A 432 20.85 5.38 -1.30
CA ALA A 432 20.17 4.24 -1.92
C ALA A 432 19.68 4.51 -3.35
N ASN A 433 19.33 5.77 -3.67
CA ASN A 433 18.89 6.17 -5.00
C ASN A 433 20.02 6.17 -6.05
N GLN A 434 21.28 6.15 -5.65
CA GLN A 434 22.42 6.16 -6.58
C GLN A 434 22.50 4.89 -7.44
N ASP A 435 22.04 3.76 -6.92
CA ASP A 435 22.07 2.47 -7.62
C ASP A 435 21.00 2.35 -8.72
N LYS A 436 20.09 3.32 -8.84
CA LYS A 436 18.97 3.32 -9.80
C LYS A 436 18.21 1.98 -9.86
N LYS A 437 18.04 1.35 -8.71
CA LYS A 437 17.30 0.10 -8.53
C LYS A 437 16.16 0.31 -7.53
N ALA A 438 15.06 -0.41 -7.75
CA ALA A 438 13.95 -0.43 -6.80
C ALA A 438 14.24 -1.38 -5.62
N SER A 439 15.39 -1.22 -4.95
CA SER A 439 15.90 -2.16 -3.95
C SER A 439 15.62 -1.74 -2.50
N GLN A 440 15.40 -0.45 -2.24
CA GLN A 440 15.22 0.09 -0.90
C GLN A 440 14.19 1.22 -0.89
N TYR A 441 13.41 1.27 0.17
CA TYR A 441 12.49 2.37 0.48
C TYR A 441 12.56 2.66 1.99
N PHE A 442 12.42 3.92 2.40
CA PHE A 442 12.63 4.36 3.78
C PHE A 442 11.32 4.88 4.36
N ILE A 443 10.98 4.45 5.57
CA ILE A 443 9.85 4.96 6.33
C ILE A 443 10.37 5.59 7.61
N LEU A 444 10.14 6.89 7.78
CA LEU A 444 10.40 7.61 9.01
C LEU A 444 9.11 7.74 9.81
N LEU A 445 9.08 7.17 11.01
CA LEU A 445 8.04 7.42 12.01
C LEU A 445 8.51 8.54 12.93
N LEU A 446 7.84 9.69 12.90
CA LEU A 446 8.04 10.79 13.83
C LEU A 446 6.95 10.78 14.89
N LEU A 447 7.35 10.79 16.16
CA LEU A 447 6.46 10.89 17.31
C LEU A 447 6.72 12.22 18.00
N THR A 448 5.72 13.09 18.08
CA THR A 448 5.85 14.44 18.65
C THR A 448 4.59 14.85 19.40
N ASP A 449 4.75 15.66 20.45
CA ASP A 449 3.66 16.09 21.34
C ASP A 449 3.09 17.48 21.03
N GLY A 450 3.66 18.19 20.05
CA GLY A 450 3.30 19.59 19.90
C GLY A 450 3.69 20.26 18.60
N VAL A 451 3.76 21.58 18.70
CA VAL A 451 4.03 22.47 17.59
C VAL A 451 5.51 22.38 17.19
N ILE A 452 5.77 22.13 15.92
CA ILE A 452 7.13 22.16 15.33
C ILE A 452 7.64 23.60 15.35
N THR A 453 8.85 23.80 15.89
CA THR A 453 9.46 25.14 16.01
C THR A 453 10.22 25.54 14.74
N ASP A 454 10.76 24.56 14.02
CA ASP A 454 11.49 24.71 12.75
C ASP A 454 10.63 24.40 11.52
N MET A 455 9.36 24.88 11.51
CA MET A 455 8.40 24.60 10.44
C MET A 455 8.91 25.01 9.06
N TYR A 456 9.70 26.07 8.98
CA TYR A 456 10.29 26.55 7.74
C TYR A 456 11.29 25.53 7.15
N GLU A 457 12.22 25.07 7.95
CA GLU A 457 13.25 24.07 7.63
C GLU A 457 12.61 22.69 7.41
N THR A 458 11.56 22.38 8.17
CA THR A 458 10.80 21.13 8.06
C THR A 458 10.10 21.04 6.70
N ARG A 459 9.43 22.09 6.25
CA ARG A 459 8.80 22.13 4.93
C ARG A 459 9.81 22.00 3.80
N ASP A 460 10.96 22.66 3.92
CA ASP A 460 12.06 22.55 2.95
C ASP A 460 12.60 21.12 2.88
N ALA A 461 12.86 20.50 4.05
CA ALA A 461 13.33 19.12 4.15
C ALA A 461 12.32 18.12 3.54
N ILE A 462 11.01 18.29 3.77
CA ILE A 462 9.97 17.42 3.20
C ILE A 462 9.89 17.57 1.68
N VAL A 463 9.89 18.81 1.16
CA VAL A 463 9.86 19.07 -0.29
C VAL A 463 11.09 18.44 -0.97
N HIS A 464 12.26 18.57 -0.35
CA HIS A 464 13.47 17.92 -0.85
C HIS A 464 13.38 16.38 -0.82
N ALA A 465 12.88 15.83 0.29
CA ALA A 465 12.67 14.40 0.49
C ALA A 465 11.60 13.80 -0.44
N SER A 466 10.66 14.60 -0.96
CA SER A 466 9.64 14.13 -1.90
C SER A 466 10.21 13.55 -3.20
N ASN A 467 11.47 13.87 -3.53
CA ASN A 467 12.22 13.31 -4.65
C ASN A 467 12.95 11.98 -4.34
N LEU A 468 12.89 11.51 -3.10
CA LEU A 468 13.64 10.36 -2.59
C LEU A 468 12.72 9.17 -2.29
N PRO A 469 13.26 7.93 -2.21
CA PRO A 469 12.49 6.74 -1.86
C PRO A 469 12.14 6.70 -0.37
N MET A 470 11.31 7.66 0.09
CA MET A 470 10.91 7.70 1.49
C MET A 470 9.49 8.21 1.71
N SER A 471 8.93 7.81 2.84
CA SER A 471 7.68 8.31 3.43
C SER A 471 7.93 8.77 4.86
N ILE A 472 7.14 9.73 5.30
CA ILE A 472 7.18 10.30 6.64
C ILE A 472 5.82 10.11 7.29
N ILE A 473 5.80 9.40 8.40
CA ILE A 473 4.61 9.19 9.20
C ILE A 473 4.77 10.03 10.47
N ILE A 474 3.85 10.95 10.71
CA ILE A 474 3.84 11.78 11.91
C ILE A 474 2.70 11.34 12.81
N VAL A 475 2.99 10.91 14.02
CA VAL A 475 1.98 10.59 15.03
C VAL A 475 2.03 11.65 16.13
N GLY A 476 0.95 12.43 16.24
CA GLY A 476 0.78 13.43 17.28
C GLY A 476 0.36 12.80 18.60
N VAL A 477 1.23 12.87 19.62
CA VAL A 477 1.02 12.31 20.96
C VAL A 477 0.44 13.40 21.87
N GLY A 478 -0.46 13.04 22.78
CA GLY A 478 -1.07 13.99 23.70
C GLY A 478 -2.24 14.78 23.09
N ASN A 479 -2.46 16.02 23.59
CA ASN A 479 -3.67 16.81 23.30
C ASN A 479 -3.38 18.20 22.73
N ALA A 480 -2.17 18.46 22.25
CA ALA A 480 -1.79 19.75 21.66
C ALA A 480 -2.60 20.10 20.39
N ASP A 481 -2.45 21.33 19.94
CA ASP A 481 -2.94 21.74 18.62
C ASP A 481 -2.00 21.22 17.53
N PHE A 482 -2.53 20.40 16.63
CA PHE A 482 -1.81 19.82 15.51
C PHE A 482 -2.18 20.44 14.16
N SER A 483 -2.71 21.66 14.14
CA SER A 483 -3.11 22.34 12.89
C SER A 483 -1.94 22.48 11.92
N ASP A 484 -0.74 22.80 12.42
CA ASP A 484 0.47 22.91 11.61
C ASP A 484 0.91 21.56 11.02
N MET A 485 0.70 20.45 11.74
CA MET A 485 1.00 19.09 11.25
C MET A 485 0.08 18.68 10.11
N ARG A 486 -1.20 19.09 10.17
CA ARG A 486 -2.16 18.82 9.08
C ARG A 486 -1.78 19.55 7.79
N MET A 487 -1.12 20.71 7.87
CA MET A 487 -0.60 21.40 6.68
C MET A 487 0.56 20.66 6.02
N LEU A 488 1.27 19.80 6.76
CA LEU A 488 2.36 18.97 6.21
C LEU A 488 1.84 17.73 5.49
N ASP A 489 0.62 17.28 5.80
CA ASP A 489 -0.02 16.04 5.30
C ASP A 489 -0.43 16.12 3.81
N GLY A 490 -0.36 17.27 3.19
CA GLY A 490 -0.60 17.40 1.75
C GLY A 490 -2.03 17.17 1.26
N ASP A 491 -2.95 16.70 2.11
CA ASP A 491 -4.35 16.40 1.76
C ASP A 491 -5.12 17.61 1.22
N ASP A 492 -4.81 18.80 1.73
CA ASP A 492 -5.45 20.07 1.34
C ASP A 492 -4.78 20.76 0.13
N GLY A 493 -3.73 20.15 -0.44
CA GLY A 493 -3.02 20.71 -1.59
C GLY A 493 -1.53 20.36 -1.63
N VAL A 494 -0.84 20.76 -2.70
CA VAL A 494 0.59 20.47 -2.87
C VAL A 494 1.42 21.26 -1.86
N LEU A 495 2.13 20.56 -0.97
CA LEU A 495 3.07 21.17 -0.03
C LEU A 495 4.16 21.94 -0.80
N ARG A 496 4.47 23.15 -0.33
CA ARG A 496 5.52 23.98 -0.92
C ARG A 496 6.59 24.32 0.09
N SER A 497 7.84 24.34 -0.39
CA SER A 497 8.95 24.89 0.38
C SER A 497 8.74 26.38 0.66
N PRO A 498 9.49 26.96 1.58
CA PRO A 498 9.47 28.40 1.81
C PRO A 498 9.87 29.26 0.59
N SER A 499 10.69 28.69 -0.31
CA SER A 499 11.05 29.31 -1.59
C SER A 499 9.96 29.20 -2.67
N GLY A 500 8.83 28.48 -2.37
CA GLY A 500 7.71 28.27 -3.29
C GLY A 500 7.82 27.02 -4.16
N GLU A 501 8.89 26.21 -4.02
CA GLU A 501 9.07 24.97 -4.76
C GLU A 501 8.03 23.92 -4.32
N PRO A 502 7.28 23.29 -5.21
CA PRO A 502 6.29 22.30 -4.86
C PRO A 502 6.95 20.92 -4.58
N ALA A 503 6.40 20.18 -3.64
CA ALA A 503 6.72 18.77 -3.48
C ALA A 503 6.38 17.98 -4.76
N CYS A 504 7.25 17.04 -5.15
CA CYS A 504 7.05 16.22 -6.35
C CYS A 504 5.96 15.17 -6.17
N ARG A 505 5.73 14.74 -4.96
CA ARG A 505 4.68 13.82 -4.51
C ARG A 505 4.39 14.06 -3.04
N ASP A 506 3.23 13.65 -2.61
CA ASP A 506 2.91 13.56 -1.20
C ASP A 506 3.67 12.39 -0.56
N ILE A 507 4.34 12.64 0.56
CA ILE A 507 5.14 11.66 1.32
C ILE A 507 4.84 11.67 2.80
N VAL A 508 3.95 12.53 3.27
CA VAL A 508 3.65 12.71 4.69
C VAL A 508 2.27 12.14 4.99
N GLN A 509 2.15 11.42 6.08
CA GLN A 509 0.87 11.03 6.68
C GLN A 509 0.87 11.50 8.12
N PHE A 510 -0.08 12.34 8.51
CA PHE A 510 -0.27 12.79 9.89
C PHE A 510 -1.48 12.13 10.55
N VAL A 511 -1.28 11.60 11.76
CA VAL A 511 -2.36 10.98 12.54
C VAL A 511 -2.25 11.40 14.01
N PRO A 512 -3.28 12.08 14.59
CA PRO A 512 -3.30 12.38 16.01
C PRO A 512 -3.68 11.12 16.82
N TYR A 513 -2.78 10.65 17.69
CA TYR A 513 -2.98 9.44 18.49
C TYR A 513 -4.26 9.52 19.36
N ARG A 514 -4.64 10.71 19.81
CA ARG A 514 -5.85 10.93 20.62
C ARG A 514 -7.13 10.38 19.99
N ASP A 515 -7.22 10.34 18.67
CA ASP A 515 -8.40 9.83 17.95
C ASP A 515 -8.48 8.29 18.00
N PHE A 516 -7.41 7.64 18.48
CA PHE A 516 -7.26 6.18 18.57
C PHE A 516 -7.10 5.65 19.99
N LYS A 517 -7.19 6.51 21.03
CA LYS A 517 -7.01 6.09 22.45
C LYS A 517 -7.91 4.92 22.87
N GLN A 518 -9.11 4.84 22.31
CA GLN A 518 -10.09 3.77 22.58
C GLN A 518 -10.19 2.74 21.44
N ALA A 519 -9.39 2.89 20.39
CA ALA A 519 -9.38 2.00 19.24
C ALA A 519 -8.40 0.85 19.44
N SER A 520 -8.59 -0.23 18.68
CA SER A 520 -7.57 -1.30 18.62
C SER A 520 -6.27 -0.79 17.96
N PRO A 521 -5.10 -1.33 18.33
CA PRO A 521 -3.84 -1.00 17.66
C PRO A 521 -3.92 -1.17 16.13
N ALA A 522 -4.65 -2.17 15.64
CA ALA A 522 -4.88 -2.41 14.22
C ALA A 522 -5.60 -1.23 13.51
N LYS A 523 -6.46 -0.49 14.21
CA LYS A 523 -7.12 0.69 13.63
C LYS A 523 -6.14 1.85 13.44
N LEU A 524 -5.21 2.03 14.38
CA LEU A 524 -4.14 3.01 14.27
C LEU A 524 -3.23 2.68 13.09
N THR A 525 -2.72 1.44 13.00
CA THR A 525 -1.82 1.03 11.92
C THR A 525 -2.47 1.17 10.56
N LYS A 526 -3.75 0.83 10.45
CA LYS A 526 -4.51 0.98 9.23
C LYS A 526 -4.57 2.43 8.72
N CYS A 527 -4.77 3.40 9.62
CA CYS A 527 -4.77 4.82 9.22
C CYS A 527 -3.35 5.31 8.91
N VAL A 528 -2.39 4.96 9.74
CA VAL A 528 -1.01 5.44 9.65
C VAL A 528 -0.28 4.90 8.42
N LEU A 529 -0.56 3.66 8.01
CA LEU A 529 0.14 2.96 6.94
C LEU A 529 -0.63 2.90 5.61
N ALA A 530 -1.87 3.39 5.57
CA ALA A 530 -2.75 3.27 4.40
C ALA A 530 -2.15 3.79 3.09
N GLU A 531 -1.36 4.85 3.17
CA GLU A 531 -0.79 5.51 1.98
C GLU A 531 0.55 4.95 1.54
N VAL A 532 1.27 4.25 2.42
CA VAL A 532 2.62 3.76 2.15
C VAL A 532 2.71 2.93 0.86
N PRO A 533 1.83 1.94 0.59
CA PRO A 533 1.89 1.17 -0.65
C PRO A 533 1.78 2.04 -1.92
N LYS A 534 0.91 3.04 -1.88
CA LYS A 534 0.73 4.02 -2.97
C LYS A 534 1.97 4.91 -3.13
N GLN A 535 2.51 5.41 -2.03
CA GLN A 535 3.70 6.28 -2.03
C GLN A 535 4.94 5.54 -2.56
N VAL A 536 5.11 4.25 -2.22
CA VAL A 536 6.18 3.38 -2.76
C VAL A 536 6.06 3.24 -4.27
N THR A 537 4.88 2.85 -4.77
CA THR A 537 4.67 2.64 -6.21
C THR A 537 4.80 3.93 -7.00
N GLN A 538 4.26 5.05 -6.49
CA GLN A 538 4.39 6.37 -7.11
C GLN A 538 5.85 6.81 -7.25
N TYR A 539 6.68 6.59 -6.21
CA TYR A 539 8.10 6.94 -6.27
C TYR A 539 8.82 6.17 -7.37
N PHE A 540 8.71 4.85 -7.38
CA PHE A 540 9.41 4.02 -8.36
C PHE A 540 8.89 4.25 -9.78
N GLU A 541 7.59 4.51 -9.95
CA GLU A 541 7.01 4.90 -11.23
C GLU A 541 7.54 6.26 -11.71
N MET A 542 7.60 7.27 -10.85
CA MET A 542 8.14 8.59 -11.16
C MET A 542 9.60 8.54 -11.62
N LYS A 543 10.38 7.60 -11.08
CA LYS A 543 11.79 7.38 -11.44
C LYS A 543 11.98 6.37 -12.57
N ASP A 544 10.89 5.81 -13.13
CA ASP A 544 10.91 4.74 -14.14
C ASP A 544 11.76 3.51 -13.69
N LEU A 545 11.67 3.19 -12.39
CA LEU A 545 12.37 2.06 -11.77
C LEU A 545 11.42 0.87 -11.65
N HIS A 546 11.76 -0.21 -12.31
CA HIS A 546 10.98 -1.45 -12.27
C HIS A 546 11.41 -2.35 -11.11
N PRO A 547 10.51 -3.22 -10.60
CA PRO A 547 10.90 -4.26 -9.67
C PRO A 547 12.10 -5.04 -10.22
N PRO A 548 13.11 -5.37 -9.39
CA PRO A 548 14.18 -6.26 -9.83
C PRO A 548 13.58 -7.53 -10.40
N GLN A 549 14.04 -7.97 -11.59
CA GLN A 549 13.47 -9.13 -12.26
C GLN A 549 13.59 -10.35 -11.36
N ILE A 550 12.45 -10.95 -11.05
CA ILE A 550 12.42 -12.28 -10.44
C ILE A 550 12.91 -13.23 -11.53
N THR A 551 14.15 -13.68 -11.44
CA THR A 551 14.62 -14.82 -12.25
C THR A 551 13.72 -16.00 -11.89
N ARG A 552 12.79 -16.31 -12.78
CA ARG A 552 11.88 -17.47 -12.68
C ARG A 552 12.64 -18.76 -12.83
#